data_16e616fb653020e5e21dd857e8e5c88f
#
_entry.id   16e616fb653020e5e21dd857e8e5c88f
#
_cell.length_a   1.000
_cell.length_b   1.000
_cell.length_c   1.000
_cell.angle_alpha   90.00
_cell.angle_beta   90.00
_cell.angle_gamma   90.00
#
_symmetry.space_group_name_H-M   'P 1'
#
loop_
_entity.id
_entity.type
_entity.pdbx_description
1 polymer ?
#
loop_
_entity_poly.entity_id
_entity_poly.type
_entity_poly.pdbx_seq_one_letter_code
_entity_poly.pdbx_strand_id
1 'polypeptide(L)'
;TTVHAYTADQNLQDSPHRDLRRARAAALSIIPTTTGAAKAIGLVMPELEGKLDGFALRVPVETGSITDLTIQTERELTVDEVNAAFKKAAEGEFAGILKYNEDPIVSRDIIGEHHSSIFDAPLTRVIGDQVKISSWYDNEWGYTERLMDFSAYIADRL
;
A
#
# COMPACT_ATOMS: atom_id res chain seq x y z
N THR A 1 -5.41 -2.08 6.32
CA THR A 1 -5.50 -3.36 5.59
C THR A 1 -4.89 -3.22 4.21
N THR A 2 -4.04 -4.16 3.77
CA THR A 2 -3.68 -4.21 2.35
C THR A 2 -4.44 -5.35 1.65
N VAL A 3 -5.16 -5.02 0.59
CA VAL A 3 -5.71 -5.98 -0.36
C VAL A 3 -4.62 -6.22 -1.40
N HIS A 4 -4.01 -7.39 -1.33
CA HIS A 4 -2.74 -7.66 -1.99
C HIS A 4 -2.87 -8.78 -3.03
N ALA A 5 -2.18 -8.64 -4.14
CA ALA A 5 -2.03 -9.72 -5.11
C ALA A 5 -1.47 -10.99 -4.44
N TYR A 6 -1.79 -12.15 -4.98
CA TYR A 6 -1.16 -13.39 -4.54
C TYR A 6 0.35 -13.39 -4.88
N THR A 7 1.12 -14.16 -4.13
CA THR A 7 2.58 -14.24 -4.31
C THR A 7 3.04 -15.69 -4.26
N ALA A 8 4.32 -15.93 -4.54
CA ALA A 8 4.94 -17.26 -4.46
C ALA A 8 4.86 -17.92 -3.06
N ASP A 9 4.51 -17.17 -2.00
CA ASP A 9 4.24 -17.72 -0.67
C ASP A 9 2.92 -18.51 -0.60
N GLN A 10 2.07 -18.41 -1.63
CA GLN A 10 0.77 -19.06 -1.67
C GLN A 10 0.79 -20.25 -2.63
N ASN A 11 0.00 -21.27 -2.29
CA ASN A 11 -0.09 -22.49 -3.06
C ASN A 11 -0.98 -22.32 -4.31
N LEU A 12 -0.63 -23.01 -5.39
CA LEU A 12 -1.48 -23.10 -6.59
C LEU A 12 -2.76 -23.91 -6.29
N GLN A 13 -2.63 -24.98 -5.53
CA GLN A 13 -3.71 -25.84 -5.06
C GLN A 13 -3.62 -25.96 -3.54
N ASP A 14 -4.72 -26.39 -2.89
CA ASP A 14 -4.72 -26.71 -1.46
C ASP A 14 -3.58 -27.69 -1.15
N SER A 15 -2.68 -27.31 -0.27
CA SER A 15 -1.53 -28.14 0.10
C SER A 15 -1.01 -27.76 1.49
N PRO A 16 -0.18 -28.62 2.13
CA PRO A 16 0.29 -28.35 3.49
C PRO A 16 1.04 -27.01 3.61
N HIS A 17 0.69 -26.24 4.63
CA HIS A 17 1.35 -25.01 5.01
C HIS A 17 1.21 -24.79 6.53
N ARG A 18 2.19 -24.15 7.17
CA ARG A 18 2.15 -23.83 8.61
C ARG A 18 0.95 -22.94 8.97
N ASP A 19 0.68 -21.94 8.14
CA ASP A 19 -0.53 -21.13 8.23
C ASP A 19 -1.62 -21.81 7.40
N LEU A 20 -2.66 -22.29 8.05
CA LEU A 20 -3.75 -23.02 7.40
C LEU A 20 -4.54 -22.17 6.41
N ARG A 21 -4.54 -20.85 6.56
CA ARG A 21 -5.15 -19.96 5.57
C ARG A 21 -4.31 -19.91 4.28
N ARG A 22 -2.98 -19.90 4.40
CA ARG A 22 -2.08 -19.96 3.24
C ARG A 22 -1.98 -21.35 2.60
N ALA A 23 -2.51 -22.37 3.25
CA ALA A 23 -2.63 -23.71 2.69
C ALA A 23 -3.65 -23.82 1.54
N ARG A 24 -4.48 -22.78 1.35
CA ARG A 24 -5.57 -22.77 0.37
C ARG A 24 -5.09 -22.22 -0.99
N ALA A 25 -5.75 -22.67 -2.05
CA ALA A 25 -5.47 -22.25 -3.43
C ALA A 25 -5.60 -20.73 -3.62
N ALA A 26 -4.53 -20.10 -4.04
CA ALA A 26 -4.40 -18.64 -4.15
C ALA A 26 -5.42 -18.02 -5.10
N ALA A 27 -5.64 -18.66 -6.26
CA ALA A 27 -6.52 -18.13 -7.30
C ALA A 27 -8.02 -18.32 -7.03
N LEU A 28 -8.38 -19.02 -5.94
CA LEU A 28 -9.78 -19.37 -5.62
C LEU A 28 -10.27 -18.79 -4.30
N SER A 29 -9.43 -18.04 -3.59
CA SER A 29 -9.74 -17.63 -2.21
C SER A 29 -9.27 -16.22 -1.91
N ILE A 30 -10.02 -15.52 -1.05
CA ILE A 30 -9.51 -14.36 -0.31
C ILE A 30 -8.84 -14.91 0.96
N ILE A 31 -7.54 -14.69 1.10
CA ILE A 31 -6.74 -15.29 2.17
C ILE A 31 -6.23 -14.20 3.12
N PRO A 32 -6.82 -14.06 4.33
CA PRO A 32 -6.25 -13.21 5.36
C PRO A 32 -4.88 -13.75 5.80
N THR A 33 -3.89 -12.87 5.89
CA THR A 33 -2.54 -13.23 6.31
C THR A 33 -1.89 -12.10 7.09
N THR A 34 -0.90 -12.43 7.89
CA THR A 34 -0.11 -11.42 8.60
C THR A 34 0.75 -10.60 7.64
N THR A 35 1.03 -9.36 8.02
CA THR A 35 2.02 -8.51 7.37
C THR A 35 2.93 -7.89 8.42
N GLY A 36 4.20 -7.75 8.10
CA GLY A 36 5.16 -7.02 8.93
C GLY A 36 5.20 -5.52 8.66
N ALA A 37 4.45 -5.03 7.65
CA ALA A 37 4.55 -3.66 7.16
C ALA A 37 4.25 -2.61 8.24
N ALA A 38 3.19 -2.79 9.04
CA ALA A 38 2.84 -1.84 10.10
C ALA A 38 3.95 -1.71 11.15
N LYS A 39 4.60 -2.83 11.52
CA LYS A 39 5.75 -2.81 12.45
C LYS A 39 6.98 -2.18 11.81
N ALA A 40 7.22 -2.43 10.53
CA ALA A 40 8.35 -1.86 9.80
C ALA A 40 8.26 -0.33 9.70
N ILE A 41 7.06 0.24 9.59
CA ILE A 41 6.84 1.69 9.59
C ILE A 41 7.36 2.30 10.90
N GLY A 42 7.08 1.70 12.06
CA GLY A 42 7.58 2.18 13.36
C GLY A 42 9.10 2.24 13.47
N LEU A 43 9.85 1.43 12.68
CA LEU A 43 11.31 1.47 12.65
C LEU A 43 11.87 2.69 11.92
N VAL A 44 11.14 3.22 10.94
CA VAL A 44 11.57 4.38 10.12
C VAL A 44 10.86 5.67 10.52
N MET A 45 9.72 5.55 11.19
CA MET A 45 8.93 6.65 11.76
C MET A 45 8.61 6.35 13.23
N PRO A 46 9.55 6.60 14.15
CA PRO A 46 9.40 6.23 15.56
C PRO A 46 8.16 6.83 16.24
N GLU A 47 7.69 7.98 15.78
CA GLU A 47 6.46 8.62 16.27
C GLU A 47 5.19 7.80 16.02
N LEU A 48 5.24 6.83 15.10
CA LEU A 48 4.15 5.90 14.78
C LEU A 48 4.31 4.53 15.45
N GLU A 49 5.37 4.33 16.24
CA GLU A 49 5.57 3.06 16.94
C GLU A 49 4.40 2.78 17.89
N GLY A 50 3.82 1.58 17.74
CA GLY A 50 2.65 1.16 18.54
C GLY A 50 1.32 1.82 18.17
N LYS A 51 1.30 2.72 17.18
CA LYS A 51 0.07 3.41 16.73
C LYS A 51 -0.52 2.80 15.46
N LEU A 52 0.22 1.95 14.75
CA LEU A 52 -0.21 1.29 13.53
C LEU A 52 -0.26 -0.21 13.73
N ASP A 53 -1.32 -0.82 13.23
CA ASP A 53 -1.45 -2.27 13.09
C ASP A 53 -2.23 -2.60 11.83
N GLY A 54 -2.14 -3.84 11.38
CA GLY A 54 -2.84 -4.26 10.18
C GLY A 54 -2.53 -5.69 9.75
N PHE A 55 -3.22 -6.10 8.72
CA PHE A 55 -3.07 -7.41 8.08
C PHE A 55 -3.26 -7.31 6.57
N ALA A 56 -2.93 -8.36 5.87
CA ALA A 56 -3.14 -8.45 4.43
C ALA A 56 -4.31 -9.37 4.09
N LEU A 57 -5.04 -9.02 3.03
CA LEU A 57 -5.99 -9.91 2.34
C LEU A 57 -5.38 -10.25 0.98
N ARG A 58 -4.89 -11.47 0.82
CA ARG A 58 -4.47 -11.94 -0.50
C ARG A 58 -5.70 -12.24 -1.34
N VAL A 59 -5.71 -11.73 -2.57
CA VAL A 59 -6.84 -11.87 -3.51
C VAL A 59 -6.38 -12.50 -4.82
N PRO A 60 -7.31 -13.09 -5.61
CA PRO A 60 -7.00 -13.73 -6.89
C PRO A 60 -6.62 -12.73 -8.00
N VAL A 61 -5.58 -11.94 -7.76
CA VAL A 61 -5.03 -10.95 -8.69
C VAL A 61 -3.53 -11.19 -8.79
N GLU A 62 -2.98 -11.19 -9.99
CA GLU A 62 -1.58 -11.53 -10.25
C GLU A 62 -0.60 -10.48 -9.75
N THR A 63 -0.94 -9.20 -9.89
CA THR A 63 -0.17 -8.04 -9.40
C THR A 63 -1.10 -6.85 -9.20
N GLY A 64 -0.59 -5.81 -8.52
CA GLY A 64 -1.38 -4.63 -8.17
C GLY A 64 -2.13 -4.83 -6.86
N SER A 65 -1.83 -3.96 -5.91
CA SER A 65 -2.34 -4.01 -4.53
C SER A 65 -2.88 -2.66 -4.11
N ILE A 66 -3.75 -2.65 -3.12
CA ILE A 66 -4.29 -1.43 -2.53
C ILE A 66 -4.17 -1.47 -1.01
N THR A 67 -3.64 -0.42 -0.44
CA THR A 67 -3.69 -0.18 1.01
C THR A 67 -4.92 0.63 1.35
N ASP A 68 -5.70 0.13 2.26
CA ASP A 68 -6.84 0.79 2.91
C ASP A 68 -6.40 1.20 4.31
N LEU A 69 -6.26 2.49 4.55
CA LEU A 69 -5.81 3.05 5.81
C LEU A 69 -6.91 3.90 6.44
N THR A 70 -7.27 3.57 7.68
CA THR A 70 -8.14 4.40 8.53
C THR A 70 -7.30 5.05 9.61
N ILE A 71 -7.40 6.37 9.73
CA ILE A 71 -6.64 7.19 10.67
C ILE A 71 -7.61 7.94 11.56
N GLN A 72 -7.29 8.00 12.86
CA GLN A 72 -7.91 8.96 13.76
C GLN A 72 -7.00 10.18 13.87
N THR A 73 -7.53 11.35 13.54
CA THR A 73 -6.80 12.62 13.55
C THR A 73 -7.10 13.42 14.83
N GLU A 74 -6.24 14.36 15.18
CA GLU A 74 -6.38 15.20 16.38
C GLU A 74 -7.52 16.24 16.26
N ARG A 75 -7.98 16.49 15.04
CA ARG A 75 -9.08 17.40 14.74
C ARG A 75 -9.90 16.86 13.57
N GLU A 76 -11.11 17.36 13.46
CA GLU A 76 -11.91 17.10 12.25
C GLU A 76 -11.23 17.67 11.00
N LEU A 77 -11.29 16.91 9.92
CA LEU A 77 -10.78 17.27 8.60
C LEU A 77 -11.92 17.20 7.58
N THR A 78 -11.69 17.83 6.44
CA THR A 78 -12.54 17.66 5.25
C THR A 78 -11.83 16.79 4.21
N VAL A 79 -12.61 16.20 3.30
CA VAL A 79 -12.05 15.46 2.14
C VAL A 79 -11.11 16.35 1.34
N ASP A 80 -11.48 17.61 1.14
CA ASP A 80 -10.67 18.56 0.36
C ASP A 80 -9.33 18.88 1.04
N GLU A 81 -9.31 19.04 2.38
CA GLU A 81 -8.06 19.25 3.13
C GLU A 81 -7.13 18.05 2.99
N VAL A 82 -7.66 16.82 3.12
CA VAL A 82 -6.88 15.58 2.97
C VAL A 82 -6.33 15.48 1.55
N ASN A 83 -7.19 15.62 0.54
CA ASN A 83 -6.78 15.51 -0.85
C ASN A 83 -5.76 16.59 -1.24
N ALA A 84 -5.95 17.83 -0.78
CA ALA A 84 -4.99 18.91 -1.02
C ALA A 84 -3.62 18.63 -0.39
N ALA A 85 -3.58 18.03 0.80
CA ALA A 85 -2.33 17.65 1.46
C ALA A 85 -1.57 16.59 0.65
N PHE A 86 -2.26 15.55 0.18
CA PHE A 86 -1.65 14.51 -0.66
C PHE A 86 -1.21 15.05 -2.02
N LYS A 87 -2.00 15.91 -2.65
CA LYS A 87 -1.63 16.56 -3.91
C LYS A 87 -0.36 17.39 -3.76
N LYS A 88 -0.30 18.22 -2.72
CA LYS A 88 0.88 19.02 -2.41
C LYS A 88 2.11 18.15 -2.16
N ALA A 89 1.98 17.05 -1.44
CA ALA A 89 3.08 16.12 -1.17
C ALA A 89 3.58 15.43 -2.45
N ALA A 90 2.67 15.00 -3.32
CA ALA A 90 2.99 14.37 -4.60
C ALA A 90 3.69 15.32 -5.59
N GLU A 91 3.31 16.60 -5.57
CA GLU A 91 3.94 17.64 -6.40
C GLU A 91 5.23 18.21 -5.77
N GLY A 92 5.50 17.91 -4.52
CA GLY A 92 6.59 18.44 -3.71
C GLY A 92 7.59 17.39 -3.23
N GLU A 93 7.60 17.15 -1.92
CA GLU A 93 8.62 16.33 -1.25
C GLU A 93 8.62 14.85 -1.68
N PHE A 94 7.51 14.33 -2.18
CA PHE A 94 7.37 12.96 -2.66
C PHE A 94 7.21 12.86 -4.18
N ALA A 95 7.63 13.89 -4.92
CA ALA A 95 7.60 13.84 -6.39
C ALA A 95 8.38 12.62 -6.91
N GLY A 96 7.76 11.85 -7.82
CA GLY A 96 8.30 10.59 -8.35
C GLY A 96 8.15 9.38 -7.43
N ILE A 97 7.69 9.56 -6.18
CA ILE A 97 7.45 8.48 -5.21
C ILE A 97 5.95 8.31 -4.94
N LEU A 98 5.25 9.41 -4.75
CA LEU A 98 3.80 9.48 -4.57
C LEU A 98 3.15 10.07 -5.82
N LYS A 99 2.14 9.40 -6.33
CA LYS A 99 1.26 9.89 -7.39
C LYS A 99 -0.10 10.27 -6.81
N TYR A 100 -0.60 11.42 -7.18
CA TYR A 100 -1.98 11.83 -6.90
C TYR A 100 -2.87 11.44 -8.08
N ASN A 101 -3.96 10.70 -7.83
CA ASN A 101 -4.84 10.19 -8.87
C ASN A 101 -6.28 10.64 -8.64
N GLU A 102 -6.93 11.09 -9.71
CA GLU A 102 -8.34 11.48 -9.76
C GLU A 102 -9.17 10.60 -10.70
N ASP A 103 -8.51 9.69 -11.45
CA ASP A 103 -9.17 8.78 -12.39
C ASP A 103 -9.73 7.55 -11.67
N PRO A 104 -10.81 6.94 -12.20
CA PRO A 104 -11.41 5.73 -11.63
C PRO A 104 -10.62 4.48 -12.01
N ILE A 105 -9.44 4.32 -11.41
CA ILE A 105 -8.51 3.21 -11.67
C ILE A 105 -8.84 1.95 -10.86
N VAL A 106 -8.37 0.81 -11.39
CA VAL A 106 -8.40 -0.49 -10.73
C VAL A 106 -7.02 -1.14 -10.76
N SER A 107 -6.85 -2.29 -10.11
CA SER A 107 -5.55 -2.96 -10.00
C SER A 107 -4.86 -3.22 -11.35
N ARG A 108 -5.60 -3.40 -12.44
CA ARG A 108 -5.04 -3.62 -13.77
C ARG A 108 -4.36 -2.39 -14.35
N ASP A 109 -4.82 -1.20 -13.98
CA ASP A 109 -4.34 0.07 -14.52
C ASP A 109 -2.99 0.51 -13.92
N ILE A 110 -2.61 -0.08 -12.79
CA ILE A 110 -1.37 0.28 -12.08
C ILE A 110 -0.21 -0.66 -12.35
N ILE A 111 -0.37 -1.63 -13.25
CA ILE A 111 0.70 -2.56 -13.61
C ILE A 111 1.82 -1.81 -14.33
N GLY A 112 3.04 -1.94 -13.82
CA GLY A 112 4.23 -1.22 -14.33
C GLY A 112 4.33 0.22 -13.84
N GLU A 113 3.52 0.64 -12.85
CA GLU A 113 3.59 1.98 -12.29
C GLU A 113 4.84 2.14 -11.40
N HIS A 114 5.61 3.19 -11.66
CA HIS A 114 6.90 3.47 -11.00
C HIS A 114 6.76 4.04 -9.59
N HIS A 115 5.64 4.73 -9.31
CA HIS A 115 5.43 5.33 -8.01
C HIS A 115 5.22 4.26 -6.94
N SER A 116 5.79 4.46 -5.77
CA SER A 116 5.62 3.54 -4.63
C SER A 116 4.21 3.58 -4.05
N SER A 117 3.48 4.67 -4.29
CA SER A 117 2.13 4.89 -3.78
C SER A 117 1.36 5.76 -4.76
N ILE A 118 0.13 5.34 -5.11
CA ILE A 118 -0.78 6.08 -5.96
C ILE A 118 -2.00 6.38 -5.12
N PHE A 119 -2.06 7.58 -4.57
CA PHE A 119 -3.17 8.03 -3.74
C PHE A 119 -4.43 8.20 -4.59
N ASP A 120 -5.50 7.51 -4.20
CA ASP A 120 -6.79 7.52 -4.91
C ASP A 120 -7.74 8.55 -4.26
N ALA A 121 -7.71 9.78 -4.76
CA ALA A 121 -8.45 10.89 -4.19
C ALA A 121 -9.99 10.67 -4.18
N PRO A 122 -10.62 10.10 -5.23
CA PRO A 122 -12.04 9.74 -5.21
C PRO A 122 -12.46 8.78 -4.10
N LEU A 123 -11.55 7.98 -3.56
CA LEU A 123 -11.84 7.03 -2.48
C LEU A 123 -11.68 7.61 -1.08
N THR A 124 -11.22 8.86 -0.94
CA THR A 124 -11.10 9.52 0.37
C THR A 124 -12.46 9.66 1.04
N ARG A 125 -12.52 9.29 2.32
CA ARG A 125 -13.72 9.46 3.16
C ARG A 125 -13.33 10.08 4.50
N VAL A 126 -14.19 10.97 4.99
CA VAL A 126 -14.01 11.61 6.29
C VAL A 126 -15.32 11.56 7.06
N ILE A 127 -15.28 11.15 8.31
CA ILE A 127 -16.40 11.17 9.26
C ILE A 127 -15.88 11.72 10.59
N GLY A 128 -16.14 12.98 10.86
CA GLY A 128 -15.61 13.68 12.03
C GLY A 128 -14.08 13.72 11.99
N ASP A 129 -13.44 13.12 12.99
CA ASP A 129 -11.99 12.98 13.10
C ASP A 129 -11.43 11.68 12.50
N GLN A 130 -12.28 10.85 11.89
CA GLN A 130 -11.84 9.63 11.19
C GLN A 130 -11.66 9.90 9.70
N VAL A 131 -10.47 9.61 9.22
CA VAL A 131 -10.07 9.72 7.81
C VAL A 131 -9.79 8.35 7.27
N LYS A 132 -10.39 8.02 6.14
CA LYS A 132 -10.10 6.80 5.37
C LYS A 132 -9.51 7.19 4.03
N ILE A 133 -8.35 6.63 3.71
CA ILE A 133 -7.67 6.79 2.44
C ILE A 133 -7.35 5.46 1.81
N SER A 134 -7.23 5.45 0.50
CA SER A 134 -6.82 4.30 -0.27
C SER A 134 -5.64 4.68 -1.16
N SER A 135 -4.66 3.80 -1.24
CA SER A 135 -3.50 4.00 -2.08
C SER A 135 -3.12 2.71 -2.79
N TRP A 136 -2.99 2.79 -4.11
CA TRP A 136 -2.56 1.69 -4.97
C TRP A 136 -1.05 1.60 -5.04
N TYR A 137 -0.55 0.42 -5.33
CA TYR A 137 0.86 0.21 -5.64
C TYR A 137 1.06 -1.07 -6.46
N ASP A 138 1.97 -1.02 -7.41
CA ASP A 138 2.50 -2.24 -8.01
C ASP A 138 3.51 -2.83 -7.02
N ASN A 139 3.18 -3.98 -6.45
CA ASN A 139 3.98 -4.60 -5.39
C ASN A 139 5.33 -5.15 -5.87
N GLU A 140 5.55 -5.23 -7.17
CA GLU A 140 6.82 -5.67 -7.77
C GLU A 140 7.60 -4.48 -8.33
N TRP A 141 6.95 -3.68 -9.17
CA TRP A 141 7.60 -2.57 -9.88
C TRP A 141 7.99 -1.43 -8.95
N GLY A 142 7.08 -1.01 -8.08
CA GLY A 142 7.35 0.08 -7.13
C GLY A 142 8.52 -0.20 -6.19
N TYR A 143 8.68 -1.45 -5.72
CA TYR A 143 9.86 -1.84 -4.93
C TYR A 143 11.14 -1.83 -5.77
N THR A 144 11.08 -2.35 -6.99
CA THR A 144 12.25 -2.40 -7.89
C THR A 144 12.77 -1.00 -8.21
N GLU A 145 11.90 -0.04 -8.45
CA GLU A 145 12.29 1.35 -8.65
C GLU A 145 13.02 1.94 -7.42
N ARG A 146 12.51 1.71 -6.23
CA ARG A 146 13.20 2.17 -4.99
C ARG A 146 14.53 1.48 -4.78
N LEU A 147 14.67 0.22 -5.19
CA LEU A 147 15.96 -0.47 -5.16
C LEU A 147 16.97 0.17 -6.11
N MET A 148 16.52 0.58 -7.32
CA MET A 148 17.36 1.27 -8.28
C MET A 148 17.77 2.66 -7.77
N ASP A 149 16.82 3.43 -7.22
CA ASP A 149 17.12 4.74 -6.60
C ASP A 149 18.15 4.61 -5.47
N PHE A 150 18.01 3.60 -4.62
CA PHE A 150 18.95 3.36 -3.53
C PHE A 150 20.32 2.93 -4.03
N SER A 151 20.37 2.16 -5.11
CA SER A 151 21.64 1.76 -5.75
C SER A 151 22.36 2.97 -6.34
N ALA A 152 21.64 3.86 -7.01
CA ALA A 152 22.20 5.13 -7.51
C ALA A 152 22.69 6.02 -6.35
N TYR A 153 21.88 6.14 -5.29
CA TYR A 153 22.28 6.88 -4.09
C TYR A 153 23.60 6.40 -3.46
N ILE A 154 23.82 5.08 -3.44
CA ILE A 154 25.09 4.50 -2.95
C ILE A 154 26.23 4.80 -3.92
N ALA A 155 25.99 4.59 -5.23
CA ALA A 155 27.02 4.81 -6.26
C ALA A 155 27.57 6.23 -6.26
N ASP A 156 26.72 7.22 -6.04
CA ASP A 156 27.10 8.64 -5.97
C ASP A 156 27.96 9.00 -4.73
N ARG A 157 28.11 8.06 -3.77
CA ARG A 157 28.83 8.26 -2.51
C ARG A 157 30.07 7.37 -2.36
N LEU A 158 30.36 6.54 -3.36
CA LEU A 158 31.58 5.74 -3.47
C LEU A 158 32.63 6.45 -4.30
#